data_ea96ef7ea351e060d730ffa262a13be5
#
_entry.id   ea96ef7ea351e060d730ffa262a13be5
#
_cell.length_a   1.000
_cell.length_b   1.000
_cell.length_c   1.000
_cell.angle_alpha   90.00
_cell.angle_beta   90.00
_cell.angle_gamma   90.00
#
_symmetry.space_group_name_H-M   'P 1'
#
loop_
_entity.id
_entity.type
_entity.pdbx_description
1 polymer ?
#
loop_
_entity_poly.entity_id
_entity_poly.type
_entity_poly.pdbx_seq_one_letter_code
_entity_poly.pdbx_strand_id
1 'polypeptide(L)'
;DAGSRALVHAAAGGTGSLLCQWLAWHGVEVIGTVGSEAKVDVALAHGCTKVLVDADDDAAGLAAAVRAVGSGGGVQVAYDSIGRRTFSASLACLERRGLLVSFGNASGPPPPLDVLSLSTQGSLFVTRPTLFDYVATRAELLAATTRLFAAIRDGILRVPVHQRWPLRDAAEAHRALEARETTGASVLIP
;
A
#
# COMPACT_ATOMS: atom_id res chain seq x y z
N ASP A 1 -9.70 -10.91 6.72
CA ASP A 1 -9.74 -11.98 7.73
C ASP A 1 -8.41 -12.74 7.71
N ALA A 2 -8.08 -13.44 8.81
CA ALA A 2 -6.90 -14.29 8.88
C ALA A 2 -6.90 -15.33 7.75
N GLY A 3 -5.73 -15.55 7.13
CA GLY A 3 -5.58 -16.42 5.97
C GLY A 3 -5.93 -15.78 4.62
N SER A 4 -6.44 -14.54 4.61
CA SER A 4 -6.59 -13.77 3.37
C SER A 4 -5.24 -13.28 2.86
N ARG A 5 -5.17 -12.96 1.57
CA ARG A 5 -3.99 -12.37 0.92
C ARG A 5 -4.26 -10.94 0.50
N ALA A 6 -3.28 -10.08 0.67
CA ALA A 6 -3.35 -8.70 0.23
C ALA A 6 -2.09 -8.31 -0.54
N LEU A 7 -2.29 -7.54 -1.62
CA LEU A 7 -1.22 -6.84 -2.32
C LEU A 7 -1.12 -5.40 -1.78
N VAL A 8 0.08 -4.96 -1.43
CA VAL A 8 0.33 -3.59 -0.99
C VAL A 8 1.41 -2.96 -1.85
N HIS A 9 1.04 -1.96 -2.64
CA HIS A 9 2.01 -1.18 -3.40
C HIS A 9 2.79 -0.21 -2.52
N ALA A 10 4.05 0.06 -2.89
CA ALA A 10 4.98 0.89 -2.13
C ALA A 10 5.11 0.45 -0.65
N ALA A 11 5.26 -0.85 -0.44
CA ALA A 11 5.26 -1.49 0.88
C ALA A 11 6.34 -0.97 1.86
N ALA A 12 7.45 -0.42 1.35
CA ALA A 12 8.51 0.20 2.14
C ALA A 12 8.30 1.70 2.41
N GLY A 13 7.23 2.31 1.89
CA GLY A 13 6.89 3.73 2.11
C GLY A 13 6.21 3.95 3.45
N GLY A 14 6.01 5.23 3.83
CA GLY A 14 5.45 5.60 5.13
C GLY A 14 4.09 4.93 5.42
N THR A 15 3.11 5.08 4.53
CA THR A 15 1.78 4.46 4.68
C THR A 15 1.84 2.95 4.43
N GLY A 16 2.58 2.51 3.38
CA GLY A 16 2.68 1.10 3.00
C GLY A 16 3.24 0.24 4.13
N SER A 17 4.30 0.69 4.80
CA SER A 17 4.91 -0.04 5.91
C SER A 17 3.98 -0.21 7.12
N LEU A 18 3.18 0.80 7.44
CA LEU A 18 2.18 0.70 8.51
C LEU A 18 1.03 -0.24 8.13
N LEU A 19 0.59 -0.18 6.88
CA LEU A 19 -0.46 -1.06 6.36
C LEU A 19 0.00 -2.52 6.37
N CYS A 20 1.23 -2.81 5.94
CA CYS A 20 1.79 -4.16 5.97
C CYS A 20 1.83 -4.72 7.40
N GLN A 21 2.31 -3.93 8.38
CA GLN A 21 2.33 -4.34 9.79
C GLN A 21 0.92 -4.61 10.31
N TRP A 22 -0.04 -3.76 10.00
CA TRP A 22 -1.44 -3.92 10.43
C TRP A 22 -2.08 -5.17 9.86
N LEU A 23 -1.90 -5.41 8.56
CA LEU A 23 -2.42 -6.60 7.88
C LEU A 23 -1.78 -7.89 8.42
N ALA A 24 -0.46 -7.90 8.59
CA ALA A 24 0.27 -9.04 9.14
C ALA A 24 -0.19 -9.37 10.58
N TRP A 25 -0.42 -8.35 11.41
CA TRP A 25 -0.95 -8.54 12.76
C TRP A 25 -2.34 -9.19 12.75
N HIS A 26 -3.16 -8.90 11.73
CA HIS A 26 -4.46 -9.55 11.52
C HIS A 26 -4.38 -10.94 10.87
N GLY A 27 -3.18 -11.49 10.68
CA GLY A 27 -2.99 -12.81 10.06
C GLY A 27 -3.22 -12.84 8.55
N VAL A 28 -3.13 -11.68 7.89
CA VAL A 28 -3.20 -11.57 6.42
C VAL A 28 -1.82 -11.86 5.82
N GLU A 29 -1.76 -12.67 4.79
CA GLU A 29 -0.56 -12.86 3.98
C GLU A 29 -0.34 -11.64 3.09
N VAL A 30 0.73 -10.88 3.35
CA VAL A 30 1.00 -9.62 2.67
C VAL A 30 2.04 -9.79 1.58
N ILE A 31 1.64 -9.54 0.33
CA ILE A 31 2.54 -9.42 -0.81
C ILE A 31 2.81 -7.93 -1.01
N GLY A 32 4.05 -7.50 -0.82
CA GLY A 32 4.47 -6.11 -1.01
C GLY A 32 5.07 -5.88 -2.38
N THR A 33 4.88 -4.70 -2.99
CA THR A 33 5.73 -4.24 -4.08
C THR A 33 6.62 -3.10 -3.65
N VAL A 34 7.84 -3.07 -4.17
CA VAL A 34 8.82 -2.01 -3.96
C VAL A 34 9.46 -1.62 -5.29
N GLY A 35 9.94 -0.38 -5.41
CA GLY A 35 10.53 0.13 -6.64
C GLY A 35 12.01 -0.21 -6.84
N SER A 36 12.66 -0.91 -5.90
CA SER A 36 14.06 -1.33 -6.01
C SER A 36 14.40 -2.44 -5.02
N GLU A 37 15.42 -3.24 -5.33
CA GLU A 37 15.95 -4.30 -4.47
C GLU A 37 16.35 -3.78 -3.09
N ALA A 38 16.93 -2.60 -3.00
CA ALA A 38 17.34 -1.99 -1.73
C ALA A 38 16.20 -1.79 -0.71
N LYS A 39 14.94 -1.88 -1.15
CA LYS A 39 13.75 -1.72 -0.30
C LYS A 39 13.11 -3.04 0.11
N VAL A 40 13.59 -4.16 -0.39
CA VAL A 40 13.02 -5.49 -0.14
C VAL A 40 13.07 -5.82 1.35
N ASP A 41 14.24 -5.73 1.97
CA ASP A 41 14.41 -6.06 3.39
C ASP A 41 13.57 -5.17 4.30
N VAL A 42 13.38 -3.90 3.93
CA VAL A 42 12.52 -2.96 4.67
C VAL A 42 11.06 -3.45 4.65
N ALA A 43 10.56 -3.85 3.50
CA ALA A 43 9.18 -4.34 3.38
C ALA A 43 8.98 -5.68 4.12
N LEU A 44 9.95 -6.60 4.04
CA LEU A 44 9.94 -7.87 4.79
C LEU A 44 9.92 -7.62 6.31
N ALA A 45 10.76 -6.70 6.80
CA ALA A 45 10.80 -6.33 8.21
C ALA A 45 9.49 -5.69 8.72
N HIS A 46 8.65 -5.18 7.82
CA HIS A 46 7.33 -4.62 8.13
C HIS A 46 6.17 -5.60 7.91
N GLY A 47 6.46 -6.91 7.80
CA GLY A 47 5.42 -7.95 7.81
C GLY A 47 4.95 -8.42 6.43
N CYS A 48 5.61 -8.01 5.35
CA CYS A 48 5.41 -8.69 4.06
C CYS A 48 5.92 -10.12 4.14
N THR A 49 5.12 -11.08 3.69
CA THR A 49 5.54 -12.47 3.54
C THR A 49 6.32 -12.69 2.25
N LYS A 50 6.05 -11.86 1.25
CA LYS A 50 6.75 -11.82 -0.03
C LYS A 50 6.86 -10.39 -0.52
N VAL A 51 7.97 -10.06 -1.16
CA VAL A 51 8.18 -8.75 -1.80
C VAL A 51 8.56 -8.96 -3.26
N LEU A 52 7.91 -8.21 -4.13
CA LEU A 52 8.17 -8.17 -5.57
C LEU A 52 8.75 -6.79 -5.92
N VAL A 53 9.79 -6.78 -6.74
CA VAL A 53 10.34 -5.53 -7.25
C VAL A 53 9.57 -5.15 -8.49
N ASP A 54 8.82 -4.05 -8.40
CA ASP A 54 8.00 -3.47 -9.46
C ASP A 54 8.78 -2.31 -10.10
N ALA A 55 9.78 -2.67 -10.89
CA ALA A 55 10.63 -1.69 -11.58
C ALA A 55 10.04 -1.26 -12.94
N ASP A 56 9.29 -2.15 -13.58
CA ASP A 56 8.75 -1.99 -14.93
C ASP A 56 7.22 -1.94 -14.88
N ASP A 57 6.60 -1.22 -15.82
CA ASP A 57 5.13 -1.10 -15.93
C ASP A 57 4.48 -2.38 -16.55
N ASP A 58 4.95 -3.57 -16.15
CA ASP A 58 4.44 -4.86 -16.61
C ASP A 58 3.32 -5.39 -15.72
N ALA A 59 2.09 -5.02 -16.05
CA ALA A 59 0.90 -5.49 -15.32
C ALA A 59 0.70 -7.01 -15.39
N ALA A 60 1.03 -7.65 -16.52
CA ALA A 60 0.85 -9.09 -16.70
C ALA A 60 1.91 -9.87 -15.92
N GLY A 61 3.16 -9.40 -15.95
CA GLY A 61 4.26 -9.98 -15.17
C GLY A 61 4.01 -9.89 -13.68
N LEU A 62 3.55 -8.74 -13.17
CA LEU A 62 3.20 -8.58 -11.77
C LEU A 62 2.06 -9.54 -11.36
N ALA A 63 1.00 -9.63 -12.17
CA ALA A 63 -0.11 -10.53 -11.89
C ALA A 63 0.32 -12.01 -11.90
N ALA A 64 1.20 -12.40 -12.83
CA ALA A 64 1.77 -13.74 -12.86
C ALA A 64 2.63 -14.02 -11.60
N ALA A 65 3.46 -13.07 -11.20
CA ALA A 65 4.30 -13.17 -10.01
C ALA A 65 3.46 -13.29 -8.72
N VAL A 66 2.41 -12.47 -8.58
CA VAL A 66 1.46 -12.53 -7.45
C VAL A 66 0.77 -13.89 -7.38
N ARG A 67 0.36 -14.46 -8.52
CA ARG A 67 -0.26 -15.79 -8.56
C ARG A 67 0.72 -16.93 -8.28
N ALA A 68 1.98 -16.77 -8.64
CA ALA A 68 3.04 -17.75 -8.36
C ALA A 68 3.43 -17.78 -6.87
N VAL A 69 3.13 -16.71 -6.14
CA VAL A 69 3.33 -16.64 -4.70
C VAL A 69 2.10 -17.24 -3.99
N GLY A 70 2.33 -18.24 -3.13
CA GLY A 70 1.26 -18.90 -2.38
C GLY A 70 0.53 -19.99 -3.16
N SER A 71 -0.74 -20.20 -2.90
CA SER A 71 -1.56 -21.33 -3.42
C SER A 71 -2.11 -21.13 -4.85
N GLY A 72 -1.52 -20.26 -5.66
CA GLY A 72 -1.85 -20.14 -7.09
C GLY A 72 -3.07 -19.30 -7.47
N GLY A 73 -3.66 -18.57 -6.53
CA GLY A 73 -4.75 -17.61 -6.78
C GLY A 73 -4.28 -16.15 -6.78
N GLY A 74 -5.14 -15.22 -7.15
CA GLY A 74 -4.94 -13.80 -6.94
C GLY A 74 -5.02 -13.40 -5.46
N VAL A 75 -5.09 -12.10 -5.17
CA VAL A 75 -5.29 -11.56 -3.82
C VAL A 75 -6.74 -11.13 -3.62
N GLN A 76 -7.24 -11.21 -2.39
CA GLN A 76 -8.57 -10.73 -2.04
C GLN A 76 -8.65 -9.21 -2.09
N VAL A 77 -7.58 -8.53 -1.70
CA VAL A 77 -7.53 -7.07 -1.69
C VAL A 77 -6.20 -6.57 -2.25
N ALA A 78 -6.27 -5.57 -3.10
CA ALA A 78 -5.09 -4.79 -3.54
C ALA A 78 -5.20 -3.35 -3.03
N TYR A 79 -4.17 -2.89 -2.33
CA TYR A 79 -4.04 -1.53 -1.84
C TYR A 79 -3.10 -0.74 -2.73
N ASP A 80 -3.63 0.23 -3.45
CA ASP A 80 -2.92 1.00 -4.46
C ASP A 80 -2.84 2.50 -4.11
N SER A 81 -1.63 2.94 -3.73
CA SER A 81 -1.29 4.34 -3.49
C SER A 81 -0.60 5.01 -4.68
N ILE A 82 -0.27 4.25 -5.72
CA ILE A 82 0.54 4.69 -6.86
C ILE A 82 -0.34 5.29 -7.97
N GLY A 83 -1.44 4.63 -8.33
CA GLY A 83 -2.42 5.12 -9.29
C GLY A 83 -2.10 4.75 -10.73
N ARG A 84 -1.77 5.73 -11.60
CA ARG A 84 -1.67 5.52 -13.06
C ARG A 84 -0.89 4.28 -13.46
N ARG A 85 0.29 4.06 -12.90
CA ARG A 85 1.17 2.95 -13.26
C ARG A 85 0.65 1.58 -12.83
N THR A 86 0.02 1.51 -11.67
CA THR A 86 -0.27 0.23 -11.00
C THR A 86 -1.73 -0.18 -11.06
N PHE A 87 -2.64 0.73 -11.43
CA PHE A 87 -4.09 0.49 -11.39
C PHE A 87 -4.53 -0.76 -12.15
N SER A 88 -4.07 -0.91 -13.41
CA SER A 88 -4.41 -2.07 -14.24
C SER A 88 -3.78 -3.36 -13.70
N ALA A 89 -2.54 -3.28 -13.23
CA ALA A 89 -1.84 -4.39 -12.60
C ALA A 89 -2.52 -4.83 -11.30
N SER A 90 -2.96 -3.86 -10.48
CA SER A 90 -3.71 -4.12 -9.25
C SER A 90 -5.00 -4.90 -9.53
N LEU A 91 -5.77 -4.50 -10.55
CA LEU A 91 -6.97 -5.24 -10.97
C LEU A 91 -6.63 -6.66 -11.42
N ALA A 92 -5.58 -6.82 -12.24
CA ALA A 92 -5.16 -8.11 -12.76
C ALA A 92 -4.64 -9.08 -11.67
N CYS A 93 -4.18 -8.55 -10.52
CA CYS A 93 -3.74 -9.35 -9.37
C CYS A 93 -4.89 -9.89 -8.53
N LEU A 94 -6.10 -9.34 -8.66
CA LEU A 94 -7.23 -9.74 -7.84
C LEU A 94 -7.74 -11.15 -8.21
N GLU A 95 -8.21 -11.86 -7.20
CA GLU A 95 -9.02 -13.04 -7.43
C GLU A 95 -10.47 -12.67 -7.76
N ARG A 96 -11.29 -13.66 -8.10
CA ARG A 96 -12.73 -13.45 -8.31
C ARG A 96 -13.37 -12.79 -7.08
N ARG A 97 -14.14 -11.71 -7.31
CA ARG A 97 -14.78 -10.88 -6.28
C ARG A 97 -13.80 -10.15 -5.37
N GLY A 98 -12.54 -9.98 -5.81
CA GLY A 98 -11.54 -9.20 -5.08
C GLY A 98 -11.81 -7.69 -5.13
N LEU A 99 -11.20 -6.96 -4.20
CA LEU A 99 -11.38 -5.53 -3.99
C LEU A 99 -10.09 -4.77 -4.31
N LEU A 100 -10.17 -3.78 -5.19
CA LEU A 100 -9.14 -2.75 -5.34
C LEU A 100 -9.47 -1.54 -4.46
N VAL A 101 -8.57 -1.22 -3.54
CA VAL A 101 -8.59 0.02 -2.76
C VAL A 101 -7.58 0.99 -3.37
N SER A 102 -8.06 1.87 -4.25
CA SER A 102 -7.24 2.89 -4.91
C SER A 102 -7.25 4.17 -4.08
N PHE A 103 -6.22 4.41 -3.26
CA PHE A 103 -6.22 5.51 -2.29
C PHE A 103 -5.15 6.58 -2.51
N GLY A 104 -4.34 6.46 -3.58
CA GLY A 104 -3.30 7.44 -3.89
C GLY A 104 -3.08 7.66 -5.39
N ASN A 105 -2.28 8.66 -5.72
CA ASN A 105 -1.96 9.09 -7.09
C ASN A 105 -0.47 9.45 -7.24
N ALA A 106 0.44 8.70 -6.60
CA ALA A 106 1.87 9.02 -6.61
C ALA A 106 2.48 9.05 -8.04
N SER A 107 1.91 8.30 -8.99
CA SER A 107 2.29 8.33 -10.40
C SER A 107 1.30 9.10 -11.30
N GLY A 108 0.35 9.79 -10.70
CA GLY A 108 -0.77 10.45 -11.37
C GLY A 108 -2.10 9.71 -11.18
N PRO A 109 -3.22 10.31 -11.61
CA PRO A 109 -4.55 9.72 -11.45
C PRO A 109 -4.64 8.40 -12.23
N PRO A 110 -5.40 7.41 -11.71
CA PRO A 110 -5.67 6.18 -12.44
C PRO A 110 -6.41 6.48 -13.76
N PRO A 111 -6.28 5.61 -14.76
CA PRO A 111 -7.01 5.76 -16.02
C PRO A 111 -8.52 5.63 -15.82
N PRO A 112 -9.34 6.12 -16.78
CA PRO A 112 -10.77 5.83 -16.78
C PRO A 112 -11.04 4.33 -16.71
N LEU A 113 -11.99 3.93 -15.85
CA LEU A 113 -12.36 2.55 -15.65
C LEU A 113 -13.58 2.20 -16.51
N ASP A 114 -13.43 1.19 -17.40
CA ASP A 114 -14.56 0.54 -18.00
C ASP A 114 -15.22 -0.41 -16.97
N VAL A 115 -16.42 -0.05 -16.54
CA VAL A 115 -17.16 -0.82 -15.52
C VAL A 115 -17.47 -2.24 -16.01
N LEU A 116 -17.68 -2.46 -17.33
CA LEU A 116 -17.93 -3.79 -17.87
C LEU A 116 -16.71 -4.72 -17.65
N SER A 117 -15.50 -4.16 -17.69
CA SER A 117 -14.28 -4.92 -17.43
C SER A 117 -14.25 -5.59 -16.04
N LEU A 118 -14.92 -5.02 -15.05
CA LEU A 118 -14.99 -5.61 -13.71
C LEU A 118 -15.75 -6.94 -13.71
N SER A 119 -16.81 -7.05 -14.50
CA SER A 119 -17.56 -8.30 -14.61
C SER A 119 -16.75 -9.39 -15.33
N THR A 120 -16.06 -9.05 -16.43
CA THR A 120 -15.29 -10.01 -17.23
C THR A 120 -14.02 -10.47 -16.50
N GLN A 121 -13.47 -9.66 -15.59
CA GLN A 121 -12.31 -9.99 -14.76
C GLN A 121 -12.67 -10.72 -13.46
N GLY A 122 -13.93 -11.08 -13.24
CA GLY A 122 -14.33 -11.89 -12.08
C GLY A 122 -15.23 -11.17 -11.08
N SER A 123 -16.04 -10.23 -11.52
CA SER A 123 -16.98 -9.46 -10.66
C SER A 123 -16.24 -8.70 -9.56
N LEU A 124 -15.22 -7.94 -9.97
CA LEU A 124 -14.35 -7.19 -9.06
C LEU A 124 -15.05 -5.99 -8.43
N PHE A 125 -14.53 -5.56 -7.29
CA PHE A 125 -14.93 -4.33 -6.62
C PHE A 125 -13.81 -3.30 -6.72
N VAL A 126 -14.18 -2.03 -6.85
CA VAL A 126 -13.23 -0.90 -6.80
C VAL A 126 -13.78 0.16 -5.85
N THR A 127 -12.94 0.66 -4.97
CA THR A 127 -13.27 1.78 -4.09
C THR A 127 -12.16 2.84 -4.12
N ARG A 128 -12.56 4.09 -3.97
CA ARG A 128 -11.66 5.23 -3.83
C ARG A 128 -11.98 5.96 -2.51
N PRO A 129 -11.42 5.48 -1.37
CA PRO A 129 -11.68 6.11 -0.09
C PRO A 129 -10.97 7.46 0.03
N THR A 130 -11.57 8.38 0.77
CA THR A 130 -10.92 9.57 1.30
C THR A 130 -10.99 9.56 2.82
N LEU A 131 -9.89 9.92 3.49
CA LEU A 131 -9.80 9.92 4.95
C LEU A 131 -10.92 10.76 5.59
N PHE A 132 -11.25 11.88 4.96
CA PHE A 132 -12.24 12.82 5.52
C PHE A 132 -13.65 12.24 5.64
N ASP A 133 -14.03 11.27 4.80
CA ASP A 133 -15.31 10.59 4.92
C ASP A 133 -15.34 9.56 6.07
N TYR A 134 -14.17 9.03 6.45
CA TYR A 134 -14.02 8.07 7.55
C TYR A 134 -13.85 8.74 8.93
N VAL A 135 -13.52 10.03 8.95
CA VAL A 135 -13.32 10.82 10.17
C VAL A 135 -14.09 12.14 10.10
N ALA A 136 -15.26 12.12 9.49
CA ALA A 136 -16.08 13.29 9.24
C ALA A 136 -16.56 13.98 10.54
N THR A 137 -16.75 13.20 11.59
CA THR A 137 -17.13 13.71 12.91
C THR A 137 -15.96 13.60 13.90
N ARG A 138 -15.98 14.45 14.93
CA ARG A 138 -15.00 14.36 16.02
C ARG A 138 -15.02 13.00 16.72
N ALA A 139 -16.17 12.37 16.84
CA ALA A 139 -16.30 11.05 17.45
C ALA A 139 -15.58 9.98 16.62
N GLU A 140 -15.77 9.97 15.29
CA GLU A 140 -15.08 9.06 14.38
C GLU A 140 -13.56 9.30 14.38
N LEU A 141 -13.11 10.57 14.35
CA LEU A 141 -11.70 10.92 14.45
C LEU A 141 -11.10 10.40 15.76
N LEU A 142 -11.75 10.61 16.90
CA LEU A 142 -11.27 10.14 18.20
C LEU A 142 -11.24 8.61 18.26
N ALA A 143 -12.25 7.93 17.74
CA ALA A 143 -12.28 6.46 17.69
C ALA A 143 -11.15 5.88 16.81
N ALA A 144 -10.90 6.48 15.64
CA ALA A 144 -9.84 6.07 14.74
C ALA A 144 -8.44 6.31 15.35
N THR A 145 -8.20 7.51 15.89
CA THR A 145 -6.91 7.87 16.51
C THR A 145 -6.63 7.07 17.78
N THR A 146 -7.65 6.78 18.60
CA THR A 146 -7.50 5.94 19.78
C THR A 146 -7.01 4.54 19.40
N ARG A 147 -7.59 3.93 18.38
CA ARG A 147 -7.15 2.61 17.88
C ARG A 147 -5.73 2.66 17.32
N LEU A 148 -5.40 3.69 16.53
CA LEU A 148 -4.07 3.85 15.95
C LEU A 148 -3.00 4.01 17.04
N PHE A 149 -3.22 4.91 18.01
CA PHE A 149 -2.26 5.14 19.08
C PHE A 149 -2.15 3.95 20.05
N ALA A 150 -3.25 3.22 20.27
CA ALA A 150 -3.18 1.97 21.03
C ALA A 150 -2.28 0.95 20.30
N ALA A 151 -2.44 0.76 18.99
CA ALA A 151 -1.61 -0.14 18.22
C ALA A 151 -0.11 0.24 18.23
N ILE A 152 0.20 1.54 18.22
CA ILE A 152 1.58 2.02 18.37
C ILE A 152 2.11 1.75 19.76
N ARG A 153 1.34 2.09 20.81
CA ARG A 153 1.71 1.87 22.22
C ARG A 153 1.97 0.38 22.51
N ASP A 154 1.13 -0.47 21.97
CA ASP A 154 1.17 -1.92 22.19
C ASP A 154 2.23 -2.61 21.28
N GLY A 155 2.99 -1.84 20.49
CA GLY A 155 4.07 -2.33 19.65
C GLY A 155 3.64 -3.07 18.37
N ILE A 156 2.34 -3.07 18.07
CA ILE A 156 1.78 -3.66 16.84
C ILE A 156 2.24 -2.86 15.62
N LEU A 157 2.20 -1.52 15.73
CA LEU A 157 2.69 -0.61 14.72
C LEU A 157 3.94 0.11 15.20
N ARG A 158 4.97 0.06 14.39
CA ARG A 158 6.19 0.84 14.54
C ARG A 158 6.24 1.89 13.45
N VAL A 159 6.42 3.15 13.82
CA VAL A 159 6.53 4.27 12.86
C VAL A 159 8.01 4.55 12.61
N PRO A 160 8.62 4.00 11.55
CA PRO A 160 10.03 4.24 11.29
C PRO A 160 10.21 5.67 10.75
N VAL A 161 10.89 6.50 11.53
CA VAL A 161 11.33 7.84 11.08
C VAL A 161 12.76 7.71 10.61
N HIS A 162 12.96 7.55 9.31
CA HIS A 162 14.29 7.32 8.73
C HIS A 162 14.97 8.61 8.30
N GLN A 163 14.21 9.64 7.93
CA GLN A 163 14.77 10.92 7.50
C GLN A 163 14.28 12.05 8.42
N ARG A 164 15.24 12.87 8.85
CA ARG A 164 14.99 14.08 9.63
C ARG A 164 15.63 15.26 8.92
N TRP A 165 14.82 16.23 8.55
CA TRP A 165 15.27 17.42 7.82
C TRP A 165 15.01 18.66 8.67
N PRO A 166 15.90 19.64 8.69
CA PRO A 166 15.55 20.98 9.20
C PRO A 166 14.38 21.54 8.40
N LEU A 167 13.45 22.23 9.06
CA LEU A 167 12.27 22.80 8.38
C LEU A 167 12.66 23.72 7.21
N ARG A 168 13.79 24.44 7.32
CA ARG A 168 14.32 25.30 6.24
C ARG A 168 14.67 24.51 4.97
N ASP A 169 14.94 23.21 5.09
CA ASP A 169 15.36 22.33 4.00
C ASP A 169 14.18 21.50 3.44
N ALA A 170 12.94 21.95 3.71
CA ALA A 170 11.71 21.26 3.28
C ALA A 170 11.68 21.00 1.76
N ALA A 171 12.20 21.92 0.94
CA ALA A 171 12.28 21.73 -0.51
C ALA A 171 13.15 20.52 -0.92
N GLU A 172 14.23 20.24 -0.18
CA GLU A 172 15.09 19.08 -0.41
C GLU A 172 14.42 17.80 0.05
N ALA A 173 13.74 17.83 1.21
CA ALA A 173 12.95 16.71 1.68
C ALA A 173 11.87 16.30 0.66
N HIS A 174 11.20 17.27 0.03
CA HIS A 174 10.24 17.01 -1.03
C HIS A 174 10.88 16.39 -2.27
N ARG A 175 12.02 16.92 -2.72
CA ARG A 175 12.76 16.37 -3.87
C ARG A 175 13.16 14.91 -3.63
N ALA A 176 13.71 14.58 -2.46
CA ALA A 176 14.08 13.22 -2.11
C ALA A 176 12.86 12.28 -2.08
N LEU A 177 11.70 12.76 -1.59
CA LEU A 177 10.46 12.00 -1.58
C LEU A 177 9.95 11.74 -3.01
N GLU A 178 9.95 12.76 -3.87
CA GLU A 178 9.54 12.66 -5.27
C GLU A 178 10.48 11.76 -6.08
N ALA A 179 11.80 11.82 -5.80
CA ALA A 179 12.81 10.94 -6.39
C ALA A 179 12.75 9.49 -5.88
N ARG A 180 11.85 9.19 -4.92
CA ARG A 180 11.68 7.85 -4.30
C ARG A 180 12.92 7.34 -3.57
N GLU A 181 13.78 8.22 -3.12
CA GLU A 181 15.00 7.90 -2.37
C GLU A 181 14.73 7.62 -0.88
N THR A 182 13.51 7.93 -0.40
CA THR A 182 13.12 7.78 1.00
C THR A 182 12.49 6.43 1.31
N THR A 183 12.59 6.02 2.58
CA THR A 183 11.85 4.89 3.17
C THR A 183 11.24 5.33 4.49
N GLY A 184 10.16 4.66 4.95
CA GLY A 184 9.48 5.04 6.19
C GLY A 184 8.91 6.45 6.15
N ALA A 185 8.89 7.11 7.31
CA ALA A 185 8.43 8.49 7.44
C ALA A 185 9.61 9.48 7.36
N SER A 186 9.41 10.60 6.66
CA SER A 186 10.27 11.79 6.71
C SER A 186 9.64 12.84 7.60
N VAL A 187 10.40 13.47 8.48
CA VAL A 187 9.93 14.54 9.37
C VAL A 187 10.74 15.80 9.18
N LEU A 188 10.06 16.94 9.29
CA LEU A 188 10.68 18.26 9.30
C LEU A 188 10.81 18.72 10.76
N ILE A 189 12.00 19.14 11.15
CA ILE A 189 12.31 19.60 12.50
C ILE A 189 12.41 21.14 12.46
N PRO A 190 11.64 21.86 13.29
CA PRO A 190 11.69 23.32 13.39
C PRO A 190 13.05 23.86 13.79
#